data_77b346b3449327c99530c6c44ad13f13
#
_entry.id   77b346b3449327c99530c6c44ad13f13
#
_cell.length_a   1.000
_cell.length_b   1.000
_cell.length_c   1.000
_cell.angle_alpha   90.00
_cell.angle_beta   90.00
_cell.angle_gamma   90.00
#
_symmetry.space_group_name_H-M   'P 1'
#
loop_
_entity.id
_entity.type
_entity.pdbx_description
1 polymer ?
#
loop_
_entity_poly.entity_id
_entity_poly.type
_entity_poly.pdbx_seq_one_letter_code
_entity_poly.pdbx_strand_id
1 'polypeptide(L)'
;ITTGEGGMITTNDHLLTEKIKKLRDHGAAITDLQRHHGARPYLLADHPVAGYNQRMTDLQAALGSAQMDRANAIVLERTKLALGYDEAFADLNCV
;
A
#
# COMPACT_ATOMS: atom_id res chain seq x y z
N ILE A 1 5.30 -11.05 -1.08
CA ILE A 1 4.88 -10.29 0.11
C ILE A 1 3.38 -10.13 0.05
N THR A 2 2.70 -10.41 1.14
CA THR A 2 1.25 -10.30 1.25
C THR A 2 0.82 -9.82 2.63
N THR A 3 -0.30 -9.10 2.68
CA THR A 3 -1.00 -8.71 3.91
C THR A 3 -2.45 -9.24 3.93
N GLY A 4 -2.72 -10.27 3.13
CA GLY A 4 -4.07 -10.71 2.74
C GLY A 4 -4.54 -9.84 1.57
N GLU A 5 -4.98 -8.65 1.87
CA GLU A 5 -5.18 -7.56 0.91
C GLU A 5 -4.42 -6.32 1.37
N GLY A 6 -3.89 -5.55 0.43
CA GLY A 6 -3.16 -4.33 0.73
C GLY A 6 -2.16 -3.95 -0.36
N GLY A 7 -1.58 -2.78 -0.21
CA GLY A 7 -0.55 -2.27 -1.11
C GLY A 7 0.27 -1.17 -0.45
N MET A 8 1.45 -0.92 -1.01
CA MET A 8 2.34 0.13 -0.54
C MET A 8 2.78 0.97 -1.74
N ILE A 9 2.73 2.27 -1.58
CA ILE A 9 3.27 3.22 -2.54
C ILE A 9 4.40 3.98 -1.86
N THR A 10 5.56 4.01 -2.50
CA THR A 10 6.72 4.80 -2.07
C THR A 10 7.04 5.86 -3.12
N THR A 11 7.29 7.09 -2.70
CA THR A 11 7.62 8.20 -3.60
C THR A 11 8.40 9.28 -2.88
N ASN A 12 9.25 9.99 -3.63
CA ASN A 12 9.92 11.21 -3.17
C ASN A 12 9.19 12.49 -3.62
N ASP A 13 8.09 12.36 -4.37
CA ASP A 13 7.27 13.48 -4.79
C ASP A 13 6.27 13.87 -3.68
N HIS A 14 6.47 15.04 -3.09
CA HIS A 14 5.62 15.56 -2.02
C HIS A 14 4.18 15.85 -2.49
N LEU A 15 4.00 16.35 -3.71
CA LEU A 15 2.66 16.65 -4.23
C LEU A 15 1.87 15.37 -4.44
N LEU A 16 2.53 14.34 -4.99
CA LEU A 16 1.93 13.02 -5.14
C LEU A 16 1.60 12.39 -3.78
N THR A 17 2.49 12.51 -2.79
CA THR A 17 2.27 12.04 -1.42
C THR A 17 1.00 12.64 -0.81
N GLU A 18 0.84 13.96 -0.88
CA GLU A 18 -0.34 14.64 -0.32
C GLU A 18 -1.64 14.25 -1.05
N LYS A 19 -1.57 14.07 -2.35
CA LYS A 19 -2.71 13.59 -3.15
C LYS A 19 -3.11 12.17 -2.76
N ILE A 20 -2.15 11.25 -2.63
CA ILE A 20 -2.39 9.85 -2.25
C ILE A 20 -2.96 9.76 -0.83
N LYS A 21 -2.42 10.52 0.13
CA LYS A 21 -2.93 10.57 1.50
C LYS A 21 -4.41 10.94 1.54
N LYS A 22 -4.82 11.96 0.80
CA LYS A 22 -6.23 12.37 0.69
C LYS A 22 -7.08 11.28 0.05
N LEU A 23 -6.66 10.77 -1.11
CA LEU A 23 -7.44 9.79 -1.86
C LEU A 23 -7.67 8.49 -1.07
N ARG A 24 -6.68 8.02 -0.32
CA ARG A 24 -6.81 6.79 0.47
C ARG A 24 -7.70 6.93 1.71
N ASP A 25 -7.97 8.17 2.15
CA ASP A 25 -8.69 8.50 3.38
C ASP A 25 -9.90 9.40 3.09
N HIS A 26 -10.83 8.89 2.31
CA HIS A 26 -12.11 9.54 1.95
C HIS A 26 -11.97 10.93 1.31
N GLY A 27 -10.81 11.33 0.87
CA GLY A 27 -10.54 12.68 0.38
C GLY A 27 -10.39 13.74 1.47
N ALA A 28 -10.17 13.33 2.71
CA ALA A 28 -10.08 14.23 3.86
C ALA A 28 -8.90 15.21 3.74
N ALA A 29 -9.13 16.45 4.15
CA ALA A 29 -8.11 17.51 4.15
C ALA A 29 -7.04 17.30 5.22
N ILE A 30 -7.42 16.67 6.34
CA ILE A 30 -6.55 16.33 7.49
C ILE A 30 -6.80 14.89 7.92
N THR A 31 -5.79 14.27 8.52
CA THR A 31 -5.94 12.92 9.08
C THR A 31 -6.80 12.94 10.34
N ASP A 32 -7.38 11.78 10.71
CA ASP A 32 -8.13 11.62 11.96
C ASP A 32 -7.27 11.99 13.18
N LEU A 33 -5.99 11.61 13.18
CA LEU A 33 -5.08 11.95 14.26
C LEU A 33 -4.88 13.48 14.39
N GLN A 34 -4.66 14.17 13.28
CA GLN A 34 -4.55 15.62 13.25
C GLN A 34 -5.83 16.29 13.74
N ARG A 35 -6.99 15.76 13.34
CA ARG A 35 -8.30 16.25 13.80
C ARG A 35 -8.46 16.05 15.32
N HIS A 36 -8.15 14.87 15.84
CA HIS A 36 -8.30 14.58 17.28
C HIS A 36 -7.37 15.41 18.17
N HIS A 37 -6.17 15.73 17.71
CA HIS A 37 -5.22 16.58 18.43
C HIS A 37 -5.40 18.08 18.12
N GLY A 38 -6.31 18.44 17.24
CA GLY A 38 -6.61 19.82 16.88
C GLY A 38 -7.44 20.54 17.96
N ALA A 39 -7.53 21.85 17.85
CA ALA A 39 -8.28 22.70 18.78
C ALA A 39 -9.80 22.41 18.83
N ARG A 40 -10.33 21.77 17.79
CA ARG A 40 -11.76 21.45 17.63
C ARG A 40 -11.98 20.02 17.14
N PRO A 41 -11.68 19.01 17.95
CA PRO A 41 -11.72 17.60 17.53
C PRO A 41 -13.13 17.08 17.20
N TYR A 42 -14.17 17.81 17.59
CA TYR A 42 -15.58 17.49 17.31
C TYR A 42 -16.05 17.95 15.91
N LEU A 43 -15.28 18.78 15.21
CA LEU A 43 -15.62 19.16 13.84
C LEU A 43 -15.23 18.06 12.87
N LEU A 44 -16.09 17.84 11.87
CA LEU A 44 -15.76 16.95 10.76
C LEU A 44 -14.66 17.59 9.90
N ALA A 45 -13.79 16.73 9.35
CA ALA A 45 -12.82 17.18 8.38
C ALA A 45 -13.51 17.56 7.05
N ASP A 46 -12.98 18.58 6.37
CA ASP A 46 -13.38 18.85 4.99
C ASP A 46 -12.90 17.72 4.07
N HIS A 47 -13.70 17.45 3.04
CA HIS A 47 -13.42 16.44 2.01
C HIS A 47 -13.32 17.13 0.63
N PRO A 48 -12.20 17.84 0.31
CA PRO A 48 -12.07 18.65 -0.90
C PRO A 48 -12.02 17.82 -2.19
N VAL A 49 -11.80 16.53 -2.10
CA VAL A 49 -11.78 15.61 -3.24
C VAL A 49 -12.57 14.34 -2.93
N ALA A 50 -13.13 13.70 -3.95
CA ALA A 50 -13.69 12.37 -3.82
C ALA A 50 -12.54 11.37 -3.57
N GLY A 51 -12.64 10.59 -2.50
CA GLY A 51 -11.63 9.62 -2.10
C GLY A 51 -12.23 8.28 -1.71
N TYR A 52 -11.36 7.35 -1.30
CA TYR A 52 -11.71 5.97 -0.98
C TYR A 52 -11.31 5.65 0.46
N ASN A 53 -11.83 4.56 1.00
CA ASN A 53 -11.28 3.98 2.22
C ASN A 53 -10.27 2.89 1.85
N GLN A 54 -9.02 3.30 1.69
CA GLN A 54 -7.90 2.41 1.36
C GLN A 54 -6.82 2.47 2.45
N ARG A 55 -7.27 2.63 3.70
CA ARG A 55 -6.38 2.59 4.86
C ARG A 55 -6.03 1.14 5.19
N MET A 56 -4.75 0.90 5.39
CA MET A 56 -4.25 -0.38 5.90
C MET A 56 -4.56 -0.46 7.41
N THR A 57 -5.06 -1.59 7.86
CA THR A 57 -5.24 -1.82 9.30
C THR A 57 -3.91 -2.13 9.98
N ASP A 58 -3.84 -1.96 11.30
CA ASP A 58 -2.63 -2.26 12.09
C ASP A 58 -2.25 -3.76 11.99
N LEU A 59 -3.25 -4.64 11.90
CA LEU A 59 -3.00 -6.08 11.70
C LEU A 59 -2.34 -6.37 10.35
N GLN A 60 -2.84 -5.74 9.27
CA GLN A 60 -2.23 -5.86 7.95
C GLN A 60 -0.83 -5.25 7.91
N ALA A 61 -0.64 -4.09 8.57
CA ALA A 61 0.66 -3.44 8.66
C ALA A 61 1.68 -4.28 9.44
N ALA A 62 1.28 -4.90 10.55
CA ALA A 62 2.13 -5.79 11.33
C ALA A 62 2.55 -7.02 10.50
N LEU A 63 1.61 -7.62 9.77
CA LEU A 63 1.92 -8.73 8.86
C LEU A 63 2.88 -8.27 7.75
N GLY A 64 2.63 -7.09 7.16
CA GLY A 64 3.50 -6.50 6.15
C GLY A 64 4.92 -6.29 6.63
N SER A 65 5.09 -5.74 7.85
CA SER A 65 6.41 -5.55 8.47
C SER A 65 7.15 -6.88 8.65
N ALA A 66 6.48 -7.90 9.19
CA ALA A 66 7.08 -9.23 9.34
C ALA A 66 7.46 -9.88 8.01
N GLN A 67 6.67 -9.63 6.94
CA GLN A 67 7.00 -10.09 5.58
C GLN A 67 8.20 -9.35 5.00
N MET A 68 8.37 -8.06 5.32
CA MET A 68 9.50 -7.26 4.82
C MET A 68 10.85 -7.76 5.33
N ASP A 69 10.93 -8.28 6.55
CA ASP A 69 12.15 -8.92 7.09
C ASP A 69 12.64 -10.09 6.22
N ARG A 70 11.73 -10.72 5.48
CA ARG A 70 11.99 -11.85 4.60
C ARG A 70 11.93 -11.49 3.11
N ALA A 71 11.80 -10.21 2.75
CA ALA A 71 11.55 -9.76 1.38
C ALA A 71 12.56 -10.32 0.38
N ASN A 72 13.85 -10.24 0.69
CA ASN A 72 14.91 -10.73 -0.20
C ASN A 72 14.82 -12.24 -0.44
N ALA A 73 14.53 -13.03 0.59
CA ALA A 73 14.36 -14.49 0.45
C ALA A 73 13.13 -14.81 -0.41
N ILE A 74 12.02 -14.12 -0.19
CA ILE A 74 10.79 -14.29 -0.97
C ILE A 74 11.02 -13.95 -2.45
N VAL A 75 11.70 -12.84 -2.73
CA VAL A 75 12.03 -12.42 -4.11
C VAL A 75 12.93 -13.47 -4.78
N LEU A 76 13.97 -13.94 -4.10
CA LEU A 76 14.88 -14.94 -4.64
C LEU A 76 14.14 -16.24 -5.02
N GLU A 77 13.29 -16.77 -4.14
CA GLU A 77 12.54 -17.98 -4.43
C GLU A 77 11.55 -17.80 -5.59
N ARG A 78 10.86 -16.65 -5.66
CA ARG A 78 9.97 -16.34 -6.78
C ARG A 78 10.72 -16.21 -8.10
N THR A 79 11.92 -15.62 -8.08
CA THR A 79 12.77 -15.50 -9.28
C THR A 79 13.20 -16.88 -9.78
N LYS A 80 13.61 -17.79 -8.87
CA LYS A 80 13.94 -19.17 -9.24
C LYS A 80 12.77 -19.90 -9.89
N LEU A 81 11.55 -19.74 -9.31
CA LEU A 81 10.35 -20.34 -9.88
C LEU A 81 10.01 -19.77 -11.26
N ALA A 82 10.11 -18.45 -11.44
CA ALA A 82 9.87 -17.81 -12.73
C ALA A 82 10.83 -18.33 -13.80
N LEU A 83 12.13 -18.37 -13.51
CA LEU A 83 13.13 -18.92 -14.44
C LEU A 83 12.86 -20.40 -14.78
N GLY A 84 12.41 -21.19 -13.78
CA GLY A 84 12.02 -22.58 -14.02
C GLY A 84 10.81 -22.70 -14.95
N TYR A 85 9.83 -21.79 -14.86
CA TYR A 85 8.71 -21.76 -15.81
C TYR A 85 9.15 -21.30 -17.20
N ASP A 86 9.99 -20.27 -17.29
CA ASP A 86 10.53 -19.80 -18.57
C ASP A 86 11.26 -20.92 -19.31
N GLU A 87 12.07 -21.71 -18.62
CA GLU A 87 12.75 -22.86 -19.17
C GLU A 87 11.78 -23.99 -19.57
N ALA A 88 10.84 -24.35 -18.67
CA ALA A 88 9.91 -25.45 -18.90
C ALA A 88 8.93 -25.18 -20.05
N PHE A 89 8.62 -23.91 -20.33
CA PHE A 89 7.64 -23.50 -21.33
C PHE A 89 8.26 -22.81 -22.56
N ALA A 90 9.60 -22.85 -22.69
CA ALA A 90 10.32 -22.21 -23.79
C ALA A 90 9.83 -22.62 -25.18
N ASP A 91 9.36 -23.87 -25.33
CA ASP A 91 8.89 -24.43 -26.61
C ASP A 91 7.40 -24.19 -26.88
N LEU A 92 6.68 -23.54 -25.96
CA LEU A 92 5.25 -23.27 -26.12
C LEU A 92 5.02 -21.96 -26.88
N ASN A 93 4.48 -22.05 -28.09
CA ASN A 93 4.13 -20.89 -28.94
C ASN A 93 2.79 -20.24 -28.55
N CYS A 94 2.48 -20.13 -27.27
CA CYS A 94 1.19 -19.60 -26.79
C CYS A 94 1.31 -18.23 -26.12
N VAL A 95 2.42 -17.53 -26.28
CA VAL A 95 2.64 -16.15 -25.80
C VAL A 95 3.04 -15.27 -26.97
#